data_ab1b5f71f23e7f975ee81a30719dc7f8
#
_entry.id   ab1b5f71f23e7f975ee81a30719dc7f8
#
_cell.length_a   1.000
_cell.length_b   1.000
_cell.length_c   1.000
_cell.angle_alpha   90.00
_cell.angle_beta   90.00
_cell.angle_gamma   90.00
#
_symmetry.space_group_name_H-M   'P 1'
#
loop_
_entity.id
_entity.type
_entity.pdbx_description
1 polymer ?
#
loop_
_entity_poly.entity_id
_entity_poly.type
_entity_poly.pdbx_seq_one_letter_code
_entity_poly.pdbx_strand_id
1 'polypeptide(L)'
;MSLALYCWGLPPPLADLLLGRTPPVMFSQPLYAIVAIATSLIVFLLAWYWRIGFFGHMVLIDRVNNIFDALGLGVFTVIGVRAGVAAGYGENAFLCVFLGLLTGVGGGVLRDMMSREIPMVLCRRVYAIASIIGGAAYFLLRTPLQESTAALTGVILVFAIRMLATHYRWSLPRISEDQQTEPKK
;
A
#
# COMPACT_ATOMS: atom_id res chain seq x y z
N MET A 1 13.19 -11.04 4.09
CA MET A 1 11.86 -11.38 4.65
C MET A 1 10.77 -10.36 4.29
N SER A 2 11.10 -9.09 4.06
CA SER A 2 10.13 -8.05 3.69
C SER A 2 9.52 -8.21 2.29
N LEU A 3 10.27 -8.64 1.26
CA LEU A 3 9.78 -8.83 -0.11
C LEU A 3 8.65 -9.87 -0.22
N ALA A 4 8.69 -10.94 0.56
CA ALA A 4 7.64 -11.96 0.58
C ALA A 4 6.31 -11.41 1.12
N LEU A 5 6.37 -10.47 2.06
CA LEU A 5 5.20 -9.78 2.60
C LEU A 5 4.61 -8.75 1.62
N TYR A 6 5.41 -8.24 0.65
CA TYR A 6 4.89 -7.40 -0.43
C TYR A 6 4.03 -8.17 -1.43
N CYS A 7 4.38 -9.43 -1.68
CA CYS A 7 3.58 -10.31 -2.53
C CYS A 7 2.30 -10.82 -1.84
N TRP A 8 2.26 -10.74 -0.53
CA TRP A 8 1.02 -10.87 0.23
C TRP A 8 0.19 -9.58 0.08
N GLY A 9 -0.08 -9.20 -1.15
CA GLY A 9 -1.14 -8.27 -1.41
C GLY A 9 -2.40 -8.82 -0.78
N LEU A 10 -2.62 -8.51 0.51
CA LEU A 10 -3.93 -8.72 1.10
C LEU A 10 -4.89 -7.89 0.23
N PRO A 11 -5.60 -8.52 -0.73
CA PRO A 11 -6.71 -7.85 -1.34
C PRO A 11 -7.67 -7.49 -0.21
N PRO A 12 -8.64 -6.71 -0.41
CA PRO A 12 -9.31 -5.81 0.50
C PRO A 12 -10.08 -6.47 1.67
N PRO A 13 -9.48 -7.28 2.55
CA PRO A 13 -10.21 -7.80 3.70
C PRO A 13 -10.67 -6.66 4.60
N LEU A 14 -9.93 -5.54 4.63
CA LEU A 14 -10.34 -4.34 5.36
C LEU A 14 -11.58 -3.70 4.74
N ALA A 15 -11.64 -3.56 3.42
CA ALA A 15 -12.82 -3.04 2.74
C ALA A 15 -14.01 -3.99 2.91
N ASP A 16 -13.81 -5.30 2.72
CA ASP A 16 -14.87 -6.29 2.89
C ASP A 16 -15.41 -6.34 4.33
N LEU A 17 -14.51 -6.29 5.34
CA LEU A 17 -14.90 -6.24 6.75
C LEU A 17 -15.70 -4.99 7.09
N LEU A 18 -15.29 -3.82 6.59
CA LEU A 18 -16.01 -2.56 6.82
C LEU A 18 -17.37 -2.53 6.11
N LEU A 19 -17.49 -3.22 4.98
CA LEU A 19 -18.73 -3.38 4.24
C LEU A 19 -19.61 -4.52 4.77
N GLY A 20 -19.18 -5.21 5.84
CA GLY A 20 -19.92 -6.33 6.44
C GLY A 20 -19.96 -7.59 5.57
N ARG A 21 -19.07 -7.71 4.57
CA ARG A 21 -18.97 -8.88 3.71
C ARG A 21 -18.12 -9.96 4.39
N THR A 22 -18.79 -10.98 4.93
CA THR A 22 -18.13 -12.13 5.55
C THR A 22 -18.54 -13.43 4.86
N PRO A 23 -17.59 -14.33 4.47
CA PRO A 23 -16.14 -14.19 4.54
C PRO A 23 -15.58 -13.23 3.46
N PRO A 24 -14.45 -12.54 3.72
CA PRO A 24 -13.78 -11.72 2.70
C PRO A 24 -13.47 -12.52 1.43
N VAL A 25 -13.59 -11.88 0.28
CA VAL A 25 -13.46 -12.53 -1.06
C VAL A 25 -12.14 -13.28 -1.22
N MET A 26 -11.06 -12.82 -0.59
CA MET A 26 -9.75 -13.49 -0.63
C MET A 26 -9.78 -14.93 -0.05
N PHE A 27 -10.62 -15.19 0.94
CA PHE A 27 -10.76 -16.53 1.52
C PHE A 27 -11.68 -17.45 0.71
N SER A 28 -12.53 -16.84 -0.12
CA SER A 28 -13.44 -17.59 -1.00
C SER A 28 -12.73 -18.15 -2.24
N GLN A 29 -11.57 -17.63 -2.60
CA GLN A 29 -10.81 -18.06 -3.77
C GLN A 29 -9.40 -18.51 -3.37
N PRO A 30 -9.13 -19.83 -3.35
CA PRO A 30 -7.82 -20.37 -2.93
C PRO A 30 -6.67 -19.92 -3.84
N LEU A 31 -6.96 -19.46 -5.06
CA LEU A 31 -5.97 -18.98 -6.01
C LEU A 31 -5.10 -17.84 -5.43
N TYR A 32 -5.70 -16.91 -4.68
CA TYR A 32 -4.95 -15.81 -4.06
C TYR A 32 -3.93 -16.32 -3.04
N ALA A 33 -4.32 -17.28 -2.20
CA ALA A 33 -3.43 -17.89 -1.23
C ALA A 33 -2.29 -18.67 -1.91
N ILE A 34 -2.60 -19.43 -2.97
CA ILE A 34 -1.62 -20.21 -3.72
C ILE A 34 -0.60 -19.28 -4.37
N VAL A 35 -1.03 -18.20 -5.04
CA VAL A 35 -0.13 -17.23 -5.66
C VAL A 35 0.74 -16.56 -4.63
N ALA A 36 0.18 -16.17 -3.48
CA ALA A 36 0.93 -15.54 -2.40
C ALA A 36 2.01 -16.46 -1.83
N ILE A 37 1.66 -17.73 -1.54
CA ILE A 37 2.60 -18.72 -1.02
C ILE A 37 3.69 -19.03 -2.07
N ALA A 38 3.31 -19.23 -3.33
CA ALA A 38 4.25 -19.53 -4.39
C ALA A 38 5.25 -18.38 -4.59
N THR A 39 4.77 -17.13 -4.63
CA THR A 39 5.64 -15.96 -4.77
C THR A 39 6.56 -15.77 -3.57
N SER A 40 6.03 -15.98 -2.35
CA SER A 40 6.83 -15.95 -1.13
C SER A 40 7.93 -16.99 -1.13
N LEU A 41 7.62 -18.22 -1.56
CA LEU A 41 8.59 -19.31 -1.65
C LEU A 41 9.67 -19.02 -2.69
N ILE A 42 9.29 -18.51 -3.87
CA ILE A 42 10.22 -18.13 -4.92
C ILE A 42 11.21 -17.06 -4.42
N VAL A 43 10.69 -16.00 -3.79
CA VAL A 43 11.52 -14.91 -3.24
C VAL A 43 12.43 -15.44 -2.13
N PHE A 44 11.93 -16.33 -1.27
CA PHE A 44 12.73 -16.96 -0.22
C PHE A 44 13.87 -17.81 -0.79
N LEU A 45 13.58 -18.64 -1.81
CA LEU A 45 14.59 -19.50 -2.46
C LEU A 45 15.63 -18.65 -3.21
N LEU A 46 15.21 -17.59 -3.90
CA LEU A 46 16.12 -16.66 -4.54
C LEU A 46 17.03 -15.96 -3.52
N ALA A 47 16.48 -15.49 -2.42
CA ALA A 47 17.25 -14.87 -1.35
C ALA A 47 18.20 -15.86 -0.66
N TRP A 48 17.80 -17.11 -0.50
CA TRP A 48 18.64 -18.19 0.02
C TRP A 48 19.81 -18.52 -0.92
N TYR A 49 19.52 -18.66 -2.22
CA TYR A 49 20.53 -19.02 -3.21
C TYR A 49 21.55 -17.89 -3.44
N TRP A 50 21.12 -16.63 -3.36
CA TRP A 50 21.97 -15.45 -3.61
C TRP A 50 22.50 -14.82 -2.32
N ARG A 51 22.52 -15.57 -1.24
CA ARG A 51 22.92 -15.10 0.10
C ARG A 51 24.26 -14.35 0.17
N ILE A 52 25.20 -14.67 -0.70
CA ILE A 52 26.56 -14.08 -0.73
C ILE A 52 26.56 -12.68 -1.39
N GLY A 53 25.64 -12.39 -2.31
CA GLY A 53 25.54 -11.09 -3.00
C GLY A 53 24.58 -10.11 -2.35
N PHE A 54 23.72 -10.56 -1.44
CA PHE A 54 22.60 -9.79 -0.93
C PHE A 54 23.01 -8.63 0.00
N PHE A 55 24.08 -8.78 0.77
CA PHE A 55 24.57 -7.78 1.72
C PHE A 55 25.28 -6.58 1.07
N GLY A 56 25.75 -6.71 -0.17
CA GLY A 56 26.43 -5.62 -0.90
C GLY A 56 25.48 -4.61 -1.55
N HIS A 57 24.17 -4.91 -1.67
CA HIS A 57 23.21 -4.12 -2.44
C HIS A 57 22.00 -3.64 -1.64
N MET A 58 22.18 -3.34 -0.36
CA MET A 58 21.06 -2.87 0.51
C MET A 58 20.31 -1.67 -0.07
N VAL A 59 21.02 -0.72 -0.68
CA VAL A 59 20.38 0.47 -1.31
C VAL A 59 19.51 0.08 -2.50
N LEU A 60 19.89 -0.95 -3.26
CA LEU A 60 19.08 -1.43 -4.38
C LEU A 60 17.81 -2.14 -3.89
N ILE A 61 17.95 -2.93 -2.84
CA ILE A 61 16.82 -3.66 -2.21
C ILE A 61 15.79 -2.66 -1.67
N ASP A 62 16.23 -1.61 -0.98
CA ASP A 62 15.34 -0.57 -0.46
C ASP A 62 14.62 0.18 -1.58
N ARG A 63 15.32 0.44 -2.69
CA ARG A 63 14.72 1.10 -3.85
C ARG A 63 13.67 0.20 -4.53
N VAL A 64 13.97 -1.07 -4.71
CA VAL A 64 13.05 -2.07 -5.27
C VAL A 64 11.82 -2.22 -4.37
N ASN A 65 12.03 -2.36 -3.06
CA ASN A 65 10.95 -2.41 -2.08
C ASN A 65 10.02 -1.19 -2.17
N ASN A 66 10.58 0.01 -2.29
CA ASN A 66 9.79 1.24 -2.38
C ASN A 66 8.98 1.33 -3.69
N ILE A 67 9.51 0.80 -4.80
CA ILE A 67 8.78 0.72 -6.08
C ILE A 67 7.58 -0.23 -5.95
N PHE A 68 7.78 -1.44 -5.42
CA PHE A 68 6.70 -2.40 -5.23
C PHE A 68 5.65 -1.92 -4.23
N ASP A 69 6.08 -1.24 -3.17
CA ASP A 69 5.18 -0.59 -2.22
C ASP A 69 4.32 0.48 -2.90
N ALA A 70 4.92 1.34 -3.72
CA ALA A 70 4.19 2.39 -4.44
C ALA A 70 3.18 1.81 -5.45
N LEU A 71 3.53 0.73 -6.16
CA LEU A 71 2.63 0.02 -7.06
C LEU A 71 1.49 -0.64 -6.28
N GLY A 72 1.82 -1.36 -5.22
CA GLY A 72 0.83 -2.00 -4.34
C GLY A 72 -0.16 -1.00 -3.76
N LEU A 73 0.34 0.14 -3.26
CA LEU A 73 -0.51 1.21 -2.75
C LEU A 73 -1.53 1.68 -3.82
N GLY A 74 -1.07 1.93 -5.05
CA GLY A 74 -1.94 2.37 -6.14
C GLY A 74 -3.01 1.35 -6.49
N VAL A 75 -2.62 0.09 -6.70
CA VAL A 75 -3.53 -0.99 -7.06
C VAL A 75 -4.58 -1.21 -5.96
N PHE A 76 -4.16 -1.31 -4.70
CA PHE A 76 -5.08 -1.56 -3.58
C PHE A 76 -5.98 -0.36 -3.28
N THR A 77 -5.50 0.87 -3.49
CA THR A 77 -6.35 2.06 -3.41
C THR A 77 -7.50 1.96 -4.41
N VAL A 78 -7.21 1.67 -5.68
CA VAL A 78 -8.23 1.55 -6.73
C VAL A 78 -9.20 0.40 -6.44
N ILE A 79 -8.69 -0.76 -6.01
CA ILE A 79 -9.53 -1.91 -5.63
C ILE A 79 -10.46 -1.57 -4.46
N GLY A 80 -9.96 -0.85 -3.44
CA GLY A 80 -10.77 -0.42 -2.30
C GLY A 80 -11.87 0.56 -2.69
N VAL A 81 -11.58 1.55 -3.55
CA VAL A 81 -12.61 2.47 -4.10
C VAL A 81 -13.66 1.69 -4.88
N ARG A 82 -13.22 0.76 -5.75
CA ARG A 82 -14.09 -0.09 -6.54
C ARG A 82 -15.01 -0.96 -5.67
N ALA A 83 -14.48 -1.51 -4.57
CA ALA A 83 -15.26 -2.30 -3.62
C ALA A 83 -16.41 -1.49 -3.01
N GLY A 84 -16.15 -0.22 -2.65
CA GLY A 84 -17.18 0.70 -2.15
C GLY A 84 -18.27 0.98 -3.19
N VAL A 85 -17.86 1.23 -4.43
CA VAL A 85 -18.79 1.43 -5.56
C VAL A 85 -19.63 0.18 -5.81
N ALA A 86 -19.01 -0.99 -5.86
CA ALA A 86 -19.69 -2.27 -6.08
C ALA A 86 -20.63 -2.68 -4.93
N ALA A 87 -20.41 -2.12 -3.73
CA ALA A 87 -21.29 -2.29 -2.58
C ALA A 87 -22.55 -1.39 -2.62
N GLY A 88 -22.71 -0.58 -3.66
CA GLY A 88 -23.85 0.32 -3.82
C GLY A 88 -23.62 1.75 -3.31
N TYR A 89 -22.41 2.06 -2.79
CA TYR A 89 -22.09 3.40 -2.26
C TYR A 89 -21.49 4.32 -3.33
N GLY A 90 -21.78 4.09 -4.60
CA GLY A 90 -21.21 4.84 -5.72
C GLY A 90 -21.52 6.35 -5.74
N GLU A 91 -22.49 6.80 -4.97
CA GLU A 91 -22.82 8.21 -4.77
C GLU A 91 -21.98 8.87 -3.66
N ASN A 92 -21.46 8.08 -2.73
CA ASN A 92 -20.67 8.56 -1.60
C ASN A 92 -19.17 8.53 -1.90
N ALA A 93 -18.68 9.60 -2.50
CA ALA A 93 -17.26 9.75 -2.85
C ALA A 93 -16.33 9.62 -1.63
N PHE A 94 -16.74 10.20 -0.48
CA PHE A 94 -15.94 10.15 0.74
C PHE A 94 -15.74 8.72 1.22
N LEU A 95 -16.83 7.94 1.32
CA LEU A 95 -16.76 6.54 1.76
C LEU A 95 -15.89 5.70 0.81
N CYS A 96 -16.10 5.84 -0.51
CA CYS A 96 -15.34 5.09 -1.50
C CYS A 96 -13.85 5.40 -1.45
N VAL A 97 -13.48 6.68 -1.40
CA VAL A 97 -12.07 7.09 -1.31
C VAL A 97 -11.45 6.67 0.03
N PHE A 98 -12.21 6.74 1.12
CA PHE A 98 -11.77 6.29 2.44
C PHE A 98 -11.51 4.77 2.48
N LEU A 99 -12.38 3.97 1.87
CA LEU A 99 -12.16 2.52 1.69
C LEU A 99 -10.90 2.25 0.86
N GLY A 100 -10.70 3.04 -0.20
CA GLY A 100 -9.49 2.98 -1.01
C GLY A 100 -8.23 3.28 -0.20
N LEU A 101 -8.25 4.34 0.59
CA LEU A 101 -7.17 4.72 1.49
C LEU A 101 -6.85 3.60 2.47
N LEU A 102 -7.85 3.11 3.20
CA LEU A 102 -7.66 2.04 4.19
C LEU A 102 -7.14 0.75 3.58
N THR A 103 -7.64 0.39 2.40
CA THR A 103 -7.21 -0.81 1.68
C THR A 103 -5.77 -0.68 1.19
N GLY A 104 -5.44 0.47 0.59
CA GLY A 104 -4.09 0.73 0.07
C GLY A 104 -3.05 0.81 1.17
N VAL A 105 -3.34 1.56 2.23
CA VAL A 105 -2.42 1.77 3.36
C VAL A 105 -2.37 0.57 4.29
N GLY A 106 -3.50 -0.13 4.48
CA GLY A 106 -3.66 -1.18 5.49
C GLY A 106 -2.68 -2.33 5.32
N GLY A 107 -2.44 -2.79 4.10
CA GLY A 107 -1.44 -3.84 3.83
C GLY A 107 -0.03 -3.46 4.27
N GLY A 108 0.39 -2.22 3.98
CA GLY A 108 1.68 -1.68 4.39
C GLY A 108 1.80 -1.57 5.92
N VAL A 109 0.75 -1.10 6.60
CA VAL A 109 0.72 -1.00 8.06
C VAL A 109 0.82 -2.38 8.70
N LEU A 110 0.04 -3.34 8.26
CA LEU A 110 0.09 -4.71 8.78
C LEU A 110 1.47 -5.34 8.59
N ARG A 111 2.06 -5.19 7.41
CA ARG A 111 3.42 -5.67 7.14
C ARG A 111 4.44 -5.08 8.10
N ASP A 112 4.45 -3.75 8.24
CA ASP A 112 5.41 -3.04 9.08
C ASP A 112 5.26 -3.44 10.56
N MET A 113 4.00 -3.55 11.04
CA MET A 113 3.72 -4.04 12.40
C MET A 113 4.21 -5.48 12.62
N MET A 114 4.00 -6.39 11.66
CA MET A 114 4.50 -7.76 11.74
C MET A 114 6.03 -7.83 11.72
N SER A 115 6.68 -6.90 11.03
CA SER A 115 8.14 -6.76 11.00
C SER A 115 8.72 -6.03 12.22
N ARG A 116 7.87 -5.58 13.16
CA ARG A 116 8.25 -4.73 14.30
C ARG A 116 8.93 -3.43 13.88
N GLU A 117 8.58 -2.92 12.73
CA GLU A 117 9.03 -1.64 12.21
C GLU A 117 7.94 -0.58 12.40
N ILE A 118 8.35 0.69 12.53
CA ILE A 118 7.37 1.77 12.61
C ILE A 118 6.70 1.92 11.24
N PRO A 119 5.36 1.83 11.16
CA PRO A 119 4.65 1.89 9.88
C PRO A 119 5.02 3.13 9.07
N MET A 120 5.33 2.93 7.78
CA MET A 120 5.71 4.03 6.87
C MET A 120 4.65 5.13 6.79
N VAL A 121 3.38 4.79 6.96
CA VAL A 121 2.28 5.77 6.95
C VAL A 121 2.41 6.80 8.08
N LEU A 122 2.95 6.41 9.22
CA LEU A 122 3.20 7.31 10.36
C LEU A 122 4.46 8.16 10.14
N CYS A 123 5.46 7.61 9.46
CA CYS A 123 6.72 8.30 9.17
C CYS A 123 6.65 9.21 7.94
N ARG A 124 5.83 8.87 6.95
CA ARG A 124 5.75 9.55 5.65
C ARG A 124 4.31 9.95 5.32
N ARG A 125 3.91 11.16 5.71
CA ARG A 125 2.55 11.70 5.46
C ARG A 125 2.13 11.70 3.99
N VAL A 126 3.08 11.79 3.06
CA VAL A 126 2.84 11.73 1.61
C VAL A 126 2.26 10.37 1.18
N TYR A 127 2.43 9.33 2.00
CA TYR A 127 1.90 7.99 1.73
C TYR A 127 0.35 7.98 1.64
N ALA A 128 -0.30 8.51 2.65
CA ALA A 128 -1.76 8.60 2.70
C ALA A 128 -2.31 9.59 1.66
N ILE A 129 -1.63 10.73 1.48
CA ILE A 129 -2.05 11.76 0.52
C ILE A 129 -2.04 11.23 -0.91
N ALA A 130 -1.01 10.46 -1.29
CA ALA A 130 -0.95 9.83 -2.61
C ALA A 130 -2.14 8.90 -2.87
N SER A 131 -2.52 8.07 -1.87
CA SER A 131 -3.68 7.18 -1.96
C SER A 131 -4.99 7.98 -2.08
N ILE A 132 -5.17 9.05 -1.30
CA ILE A 132 -6.38 9.90 -1.38
C ILE A 132 -6.51 10.52 -2.77
N ILE A 133 -5.43 11.12 -3.29
CA ILE A 133 -5.45 11.79 -4.61
C ILE A 133 -5.71 10.77 -5.72
N GLY A 134 -5.04 9.62 -5.71
CA GLY A 134 -5.25 8.59 -6.72
C GLY A 134 -6.62 7.93 -6.64
N GLY A 135 -7.12 7.68 -5.42
CA GLY A 135 -8.45 7.16 -5.19
C GLY A 135 -9.56 8.13 -5.65
N ALA A 136 -9.39 9.43 -5.36
CA ALA A 136 -10.30 10.47 -5.82
C ALA A 136 -10.27 10.61 -7.35
N ALA A 137 -9.09 10.59 -7.95
CA ALA A 137 -8.94 10.62 -9.40
C ALA A 137 -9.65 9.43 -10.06
N TYR A 138 -9.46 8.21 -9.59
CA TYR A 138 -10.18 7.05 -10.08
C TYR A 138 -11.69 7.22 -9.91
N PHE A 139 -12.15 7.65 -8.74
CA PHE A 139 -13.57 7.84 -8.46
C PHE A 139 -14.22 8.83 -9.42
N LEU A 140 -13.58 9.94 -9.72
CA LEU A 140 -14.09 10.97 -10.63
C LEU A 140 -14.02 10.53 -12.09
N LEU A 141 -12.96 9.83 -12.49
CA LEU A 141 -12.73 9.44 -13.87
C LEU A 141 -13.50 8.19 -14.28
N ARG A 142 -14.02 7.38 -13.35
CA ARG A 142 -14.77 6.17 -13.67
C ARG A 142 -16.05 6.41 -14.47
N THR A 143 -16.66 7.59 -14.35
CA THR A 143 -17.90 7.94 -15.06
C THR A 143 -17.64 8.37 -16.50
N PRO A 144 -16.69 9.31 -16.78
CA PRO A 144 -16.40 9.75 -18.14
C PRO A 144 -15.51 8.80 -18.94
N LEU A 145 -14.72 7.95 -18.28
CA LEU A 145 -13.79 7.03 -18.93
C LEU A 145 -14.22 5.57 -18.74
N GLN A 146 -13.69 4.70 -19.59
CA GLN A 146 -13.81 3.26 -19.42
C GLN A 146 -13.15 2.85 -18.08
N GLU A 147 -13.76 1.93 -17.33
CA GLU A 147 -13.32 1.53 -15.98
C GLU A 147 -11.84 1.15 -15.94
N SER A 148 -11.34 0.44 -16.93
CA SER A 148 -9.94 0.02 -17.02
C SER A 148 -8.99 1.20 -17.15
N THR A 149 -9.34 2.21 -17.97
CA THR A 149 -8.49 3.40 -18.16
C THR A 149 -8.50 4.29 -16.93
N ALA A 150 -9.64 4.45 -16.28
CA ALA A 150 -9.75 5.17 -15.01
C ALA A 150 -8.91 4.50 -13.92
N ALA A 151 -8.96 3.16 -13.83
CA ALA A 151 -8.17 2.39 -12.89
C ALA A 151 -6.66 2.57 -13.11
N LEU A 152 -6.20 2.45 -14.36
CA LEU A 152 -4.79 2.67 -14.71
C LEU A 152 -4.34 4.09 -14.38
N THR A 153 -5.17 5.10 -14.68
CA THR A 153 -4.85 6.50 -14.35
C THR A 153 -4.70 6.69 -12.85
N GLY A 154 -5.60 6.12 -12.04
CA GLY A 154 -5.51 6.17 -10.57
C GLY A 154 -4.21 5.53 -10.05
N VAL A 155 -3.87 4.33 -10.52
CA VAL A 155 -2.64 3.62 -10.13
C VAL A 155 -1.39 4.41 -10.53
N ILE A 156 -1.33 4.90 -11.77
CA ILE A 156 -0.19 5.69 -12.27
C ILE A 156 -0.02 6.96 -11.46
N LEU A 157 -1.11 7.63 -11.11
CA LEU A 157 -1.07 8.87 -10.32
C LEU A 157 -0.51 8.62 -8.92
N VAL A 158 -0.99 7.57 -8.22
CA VAL A 158 -0.44 7.18 -6.91
C VAL A 158 1.04 6.87 -7.01
N PHE A 159 1.42 6.06 -8.01
CA PHE A 159 2.80 5.68 -8.23
C PHE A 159 3.70 6.90 -8.50
N ALA A 160 3.27 7.80 -9.40
CA ALA A 160 4.01 9.02 -9.72
C ALA A 160 4.23 9.90 -8.49
N ILE A 161 3.16 10.17 -7.70
CA ILE A 161 3.27 10.98 -6.48
C ILE A 161 4.24 10.33 -5.49
N ARG A 162 4.18 9.00 -5.32
CA ARG A 162 5.07 8.26 -4.42
C ARG A 162 6.52 8.31 -4.88
N MET A 163 6.79 8.15 -6.17
CA MET A 163 8.14 8.21 -6.72
C MET A 163 8.72 9.62 -6.63
N LEU A 164 7.92 10.66 -6.95
CA LEU A 164 8.33 12.05 -6.75
C LEU A 164 8.63 12.35 -5.28
N ALA A 165 7.74 11.95 -4.38
CA ALA A 165 7.93 12.17 -2.95
C ALA A 165 9.20 11.49 -2.41
N THR A 166 9.53 10.31 -2.94
CA THR A 166 10.77 9.61 -2.59
C THR A 166 12.00 10.28 -3.19
N HIS A 167 11.92 10.73 -4.44
CA HIS A 167 13.01 11.40 -5.14
C HIS A 167 13.36 12.74 -4.48
N TYR A 168 12.36 13.57 -4.20
CA TYR A 168 12.53 14.89 -3.57
C TYR A 168 12.66 14.83 -2.04
N ARG A 169 12.66 13.63 -1.43
CA ARG A 169 12.72 13.45 0.02
C ARG A 169 11.74 14.34 0.78
N TRP A 170 10.52 14.45 0.28
CA TRP A 170 9.48 15.24 0.93
C TRP A 170 9.16 14.66 2.32
N SER A 171 9.90 15.14 3.30
CA SER A 171 9.60 15.00 4.72
C SER A 171 8.97 16.30 5.18
N LEU A 172 7.73 16.26 5.64
CA LEU A 172 7.15 17.38 6.35
C LEU A 172 7.98 17.65 7.62
N PRO A 173 8.16 18.93 8.01
CA PRO A 173 8.95 19.27 9.17
C PRO A 173 8.47 18.48 10.38
N ARG A 174 9.39 17.75 11.01
CA ARG A 174 9.14 17.18 12.33
C ARG A 174 9.09 18.33 13.29
N ILE A 175 8.03 18.42 14.09
CA ILE A 175 8.10 19.17 15.34
C ILE A 175 9.10 18.38 16.17
N SER A 176 10.32 18.89 16.26
CA SER A 176 11.30 18.38 17.22
C SER A 176 10.67 18.61 18.59
N GLU A 177 10.30 17.55 19.28
CA GLU A 177 10.20 17.63 20.74
C GLU A 177 11.63 17.87 21.21
N ASP A 178 12.00 19.14 21.33
CA ASP A 178 13.24 19.56 21.95
C ASP A 178 13.25 19.04 23.38
N GLN A 179 14.25 18.21 23.62
CA GLN A 179 15.00 18.08 24.87
C GLN A 179 14.29 18.66 26.10
N GLN A 180 13.42 17.87 26.69
CA GLN A 180 13.10 18.12 28.09
C GLN A 180 14.02 17.28 28.98
N THR A 181 15.03 18.04 29.49
CA THR A 181 15.61 17.90 30.82
C THR A 181 16.37 16.60 31.14
N GLU A 182 17.67 16.65 30.93
CA GLU A 182 18.57 16.10 31.93
C GLU A 182 18.55 17.00 33.18
N PRO A 183 18.15 16.50 34.35
CA PRO A 183 18.45 17.19 35.61
C PRO A 183 19.96 17.03 35.90
N LYS A 184 20.67 18.15 35.85
CA LYS A 184 22.02 18.24 36.43
C LYS A 184 21.99 17.73 37.88
N LYS A 185 22.78 16.70 38.14
CA LYS A 185 23.35 16.37 39.46
C LYS A 185 24.85 16.25 39.31
#